data_733b79e56e9baebcc0a3b4cb25f31888
#
_entry.id   733b79e56e9baebcc0a3b4cb25f31888
#
_cell.length_a   1.000
_cell.length_b   1.000
_cell.length_c   1.000
_cell.angle_alpha   90.00
_cell.angle_beta   90.00
_cell.angle_gamma   90.00
#
_symmetry.space_group_name_H-M   'P 1'
#
loop_
_entity.id
_entity.type
_entity.pdbx_description
1 polymer ?
#
loop_
_entity_poly.entity_id
_entity_poly.type
_entity_poly.pdbx_seq_one_letter_code
_entity_poly.pdbx_strand_id
1 'polypeptide(L)'
;EHANAALNGGPTETTDVRLARYATWAGIPSTETSFEAGTVALAHIDTSGSTILDPMRKVETTDGGVLYDALDGSLSYQAMASRYTAASAVTLSFNSHEIGAQVQPRYDSQGLTNDVTGTYIGGEVREFNQASIDDYGPPQTSVEMASTSADVATAAAGWMVNVYKDPKTRIPALEVADLTQLDSSKVQAVLALDVGSKFSTTNWPTQAAVSTLDVIVEGYTETITLESHVRAFN
;
A
#
# COMPACT_ATOMS: atom_id res chain seq x y z
N GLU A 1 16.51 12.75 -30.11
CA GLU A 1 15.88 13.49 -28.99
C GLU A 1 14.36 13.28 -28.90
N HIS A 2 13.62 13.29 -30.03
CA HIS A 2 12.16 13.11 -30.02
C HIS A 2 11.70 11.70 -29.64
N ALA A 3 12.46 10.66 -29.97
CA ALA A 3 12.15 9.29 -29.58
C ALA A 3 12.26 9.07 -28.06
N ASN A 4 13.23 9.72 -27.40
CA ASN A 4 13.42 9.64 -25.95
C ASN A 4 12.30 10.34 -25.15
N ALA A 5 11.78 11.46 -25.66
CA ALA A 5 10.67 12.17 -24.99
C ALA A 5 9.36 11.34 -25.04
N ALA A 6 9.12 10.61 -26.13
CA ALA A 6 7.98 9.69 -26.23
C ALA A 6 8.11 8.48 -25.28
N LEU A 7 9.35 8.01 -25.06
CA LEU A 7 9.63 6.89 -24.16
C LEU A 7 9.52 7.27 -22.69
N ASN A 8 9.89 8.48 -22.31
CA ASN A 8 10.01 8.88 -20.90
C ASN A 8 8.79 9.65 -20.35
N GLY A 9 7.79 9.89 -21.17
CA GLY A 9 6.54 10.52 -20.79
C GLY A 9 6.53 12.03 -20.77
N GLY A 10 5.38 12.61 -21.05
CA GLY A 10 5.15 14.06 -20.92
C GLY A 10 5.10 14.51 -19.45
N PRO A 11 5.43 15.79 -19.17
CA PRO A 11 5.46 16.31 -17.80
C PRO A 11 4.09 16.48 -17.14
N THR A 12 3.01 16.03 -17.76
CA THR A 12 1.63 16.20 -17.29
C THR A 12 0.84 14.90 -17.24
N GLU A 13 1.50 13.75 -17.44
CA GLU A 13 0.81 12.47 -17.36
C GLU A 13 0.49 12.10 -15.93
N THR A 14 -0.73 11.60 -15.71
CA THR A 14 -1.14 11.00 -14.44
C THR A 14 -0.58 9.58 -14.30
N THR A 15 -0.65 9.04 -13.10
CA THR A 15 -0.13 7.72 -12.74
C THR A 15 -0.70 6.61 -13.61
N ASP A 16 -2.02 6.56 -13.78
CA ASP A 16 -2.73 5.58 -14.59
C ASP A 16 -2.29 5.60 -16.08
N VAL A 17 -2.19 6.80 -16.66
CA VAL A 17 -1.74 6.97 -18.06
C VAL A 17 -0.30 6.51 -18.24
N ARG A 18 0.57 6.84 -17.27
CA ARG A 18 1.98 6.44 -17.30
C ARG A 18 2.14 4.93 -17.15
N LEU A 19 1.42 4.32 -16.20
CA LEU A 19 1.44 2.87 -15.98
C LEU A 19 0.89 2.10 -17.19
N ALA A 20 -0.21 2.56 -17.78
CA ALA A 20 -0.78 1.94 -18.99
C ALA A 20 0.21 1.96 -20.17
N ARG A 21 0.96 3.04 -20.32
CA ARG A 21 2.00 3.12 -21.34
C ARG A 21 3.16 2.15 -21.05
N TYR A 22 3.63 2.06 -19.82
CA TYR A 22 4.68 1.11 -19.45
C TYR A 22 4.22 -0.35 -19.60
N ALA A 23 2.97 -0.66 -19.24
CA ALA A 23 2.37 -1.97 -19.49
C ALA A 23 2.35 -2.33 -20.99
N THR A 24 1.96 -1.36 -21.84
CA THR A 24 1.99 -1.54 -23.29
C THR A 24 3.39 -1.84 -23.79
N TRP A 25 4.43 -1.17 -23.28
CA TRP A 25 5.82 -1.47 -23.67
C TRP A 25 6.31 -2.83 -23.16
N ALA A 26 5.80 -3.26 -22.01
CA ALA A 26 6.05 -4.61 -21.51
C ALA A 26 5.31 -5.71 -22.29
N GLY A 27 4.42 -5.34 -23.23
CA GLY A 27 3.60 -6.28 -23.98
C GLY A 27 2.38 -6.78 -23.20
N ILE A 28 2.00 -6.12 -22.11
CA ILE A 28 0.81 -6.45 -21.33
C ILE A 28 -0.40 -5.78 -22.00
N PRO A 29 -1.40 -6.57 -22.44
CA PRO A 29 -2.61 -6.02 -23.07
C PRO A 29 -3.44 -5.20 -22.07
N SER A 30 -4.15 -4.19 -22.56
CA SER A 30 -5.03 -3.37 -21.72
C SER A 30 -6.19 -4.14 -21.08
N THR A 31 -6.51 -5.32 -21.57
CA THR A 31 -7.49 -6.24 -20.96
C THR A 31 -6.96 -6.95 -19.73
N GLU A 32 -5.67 -6.92 -19.50
CA GLU A 32 -4.97 -7.51 -18.37
C GLU A 32 -4.40 -6.43 -17.44
N THR A 33 -4.92 -5.19 -17.50
CA THR A 33 -4.50 -4.10 -16.64
C THR A 33 -5.71 -3.38 -16.03
N SER A 34 -5.59 -2.96 -14.77
CA SER A 34 -6.60 -2.20 -14.05
C SER A 34 -5.92 -1.10 -13.23
N PHE A 35 -5.85 0.13 -13.77
CA PHE A 35 -5.18 1.23 -13.11
C PHE A 35 -6.18 2.31 -12.71
N GLU A 36 -6.29 2.56 -11.40
CA GLU A 36 -7.05 3.69 -10.89
C GLU A 36 -6.37 5.01 -11.27
N ALA A 37 -7.19 6.04 -11.50
CA ALA A 37 -6.68 7.37 -11.83
C ALA A 37 -5.83 7.94 -10.69
N GLY A 38 -4.60 8.29 -10.99
CA GLY A 38 -3.73 9.00 -10.07
C GLY A 38 -4.04 10.49 -10.01
N THR A 39 -3.65 11.13 -8.93
CA THR A 39 -3.87 12.57 -8.70
C THR A 39 -2.64 13.42 -8.97
N VAL A 40 -1.49 12.79 -9.13
CA VAL A 40 -0.20 13.46 -9.27
C VAL A 40 0.19 13.57 -10.75
N ALA A 41 0.60 14.78 -11.18
CA ALA A 41 1.25 14.99 -12.45
C ALA A 41 2.72 14.55 -12.36
N LEU A 42 3.05 13.50 -13.10
CA LEU A 42 4.39 12.92 -13.09
C LEU A 42 5.35 13.69 -13.99
N ALA A 43 6.56 13.85 -13.50
CA ALA A 43 7.69 14.35 -14.28
C ALA A 43 8.25 13.26 -15.21
N HIS A 44 9.21 13.65 -16.01
CA HIS A 44 10.03 12.75 -16.80
C HIS A 44 10.79 11.76 -15.92
N ILE A 45 10.75 10.47 -16.27
CA ILE A 45 11.53 9.42 -15.60
C ILE A 45 12.51 8.85 -16.63
N ASP A 46 13.81 8.88 -16.33
CA ASP A 46 14.80 8.20 -17.17
C ASP A 46 14.63 6.67 -17.00
N THR A 47 14.36 6.00 -18.11
CA THR A 47 14.17 4.54 -18.14
C THR A 47 15.38 3.83 -18.77
N SER A 48 16.44 4.55 -19.08
CA SER A 48 17.62 3.99 -19.74
C SER A 48 18.35 3.02 -18.79
N GLY A 49 18.57 1.79 -19.26
CA GLY A 49 19.29 0.76 -18.51
C GLY A 49 18.52 0.13 -17.33
N SER A 50 17.24 0.47 -17.14
CA SER A 50 16.38 -0.11 -16.11
C SER A 50 15.41 -1.14 -16.69
N THR A 51 14.91 -2.03 -15.83
CA THR A 51 13.77 -2.90 -16.18
C THR A 51 12.50 -2.05 -16.21
N ILE A 52 11.46 -2.51 -16.89
CA ILE A 52 10.19 -1.75 -16.97
C ILE A 52 9.51 -1.61 -15.59
N LEU A 53 9.79 -2.53 -14.68
CA LEU A 53 9.23 -2.50 -13.33
C LEU A 53 9.82 -1.34 -12.49
N ASP A 54 11.08 -0.97 -12.70
CA ASP A 54 11.72 0.10 -11.93
C ASP A 54 11.02 1.46 -12.09
N PRO A 55 10.76 1.95 -13.32
CA PRO A 55 9.99 3.18 -13.49
C PRO A 55 8.53 3.05 -13.04
N MET A 56 7.91 1.85 -13.14
CA MET A 56 6.57 1.62 -12.58
C MET A 56 6.56 1.79 -11.05
N ARG A 57 7.56 1.23 -10.35
CA ARG A 57 7.71 1.40 -8.88
C ARG A 57 8.00 2.86 -8.50
N LYS A 58 8.74 3.59 -9.32
CA LYS A 58 8.98 5.02 -9.09
C LYS A 58 7.69 5.84 -9.23
N VAL A 59 6.83 5.51 -10.18
CA VAL A 59 5.49 6.08 -10.32
C VAL A 59 4.64 5.78 -9.09
N GLU A 60 4.58 4.52 -8.67
CA GLU A 60 3.89 4.07 -7.46
C GLU A 60 4.32 4.86 -6.22
N THR A 61 5.63 4.99 -5.99
CA THR A 61 6.19 5.74 -4.85
C THR A 61 5.80 7.21 -4.91
N THR A 62 5.75 7.81 -6.11
CA THR A 62 5.44 9.24 -6.28
C THR A 62 3.97 9.55 -5.96
N ASP A 63 3.04 8.70 -6.34
CA ASP A 63 1.60 8.87 -6.09
C ASP A 63 1.15 8.26 -4.75
N GLY A 64 1.99 7.40 -4.13
CA GLY A 64 1.73 6.77 -2.84
C GLY A 64 0.72 5.62 -2.88
N GLY A 65 0.32 5.16 -4.05
CA GLY A 65 -0.56 4.01 -4.25
C GLY A 65 0.16 2.67 -4.12
N VAL A 66 -0.41 1.62 -4.68
CA VAL A 66 0.19 0.28 -4.73
C VAL A 66 -0.03 -0.38 -6.10
N LEU A 67 1.05 -0.92 -6.65
CA LEU A 67 1.05 -1.73 -7.88
C LEU A 67 1.18 -3.20 -7.51
N TYR A 68 0.26 -4.03 -7.97
CA TYR A 68 0.20 -5.45 -7.58
C TYR A 68 -0.42 -6.31 -8.68
N ASP A 69 -0.20 -7.61 -8.58
CA ASP A 69 -0.90 -8.61 -9.38
C ASP A 69 -2.20 -8.97 -8.67
N ALA A 70 -3.33 -8.70 -9.28
CA ALA A 70 -4.65 -8.95 -8.72
C ALA A 70 -5.04 -10.43 -8.81
N LEU A 71 -6.02 -10.84 -8.00
CA LEU A 71 -6.54 -12.22 -7.97
C LEU A 71 -7.05 -12.72 -9.33
N ASP A 72 -7.48 -11.83 -10.21
CA ASP A 72 -7.92 -12.17 -11.56
C ASP A 72 -6.76 -12.29 -12.58
N GLY A 73 -5.52 -12.08 -12.12
CA GLY A 73 -4.31 -12.12 -12.92
C GLY A 73 -4.01 -10.82 -13.65
N SER A 74 -4.77 -9.76 -13.42
CA SER A 74 -4.46 -8.44 -13.99
C SER A 74 -3.37 -7.72 -13.21
N LEU A 75 -2.54 -6.94 -13.92
CA LEU A 75 -1.66 -5.96 -13.30
C LEU A 75 -2.51 -4.76 -12.87
N SER A 76 -2.60 -4.53 -11.57
CA SER A 76 -3.50 -3.54 -10.98
C SER A 76 -2.75 -2.45 -10.23
N TYR A 77 -3.29 -1.24 -10.28
CA TYR A 77 -2.83 -0.11 -9.48
C TYR A 77 -3.99 0.49 -8.72
N GLN A 78 -3.83 0.58 -7.40
CA GLN A 78 -4.77 1.25 -6.52
C GLN A 78 -4.17 2.56 -6.01
N ALA A 79 -4.87 3.66 -6.22
CA ALA A 79 -4.44 4.98 -5.77
C ALA A 79 -4.47 5.08 -4.23
N MET A 80 -3.58 5.90 -3.65
CA MET A 80 -3.49 6.09 -2.20
C MET A 80 -4.84 6.46 -1.57
N ALA A 81 -5.59 7.37 -2.18
CA ALA A 81 -6.88 7.82 -1.66
C ALA A 81 -7.88 6.66 -1.54
N SER A 82 -7.95 5.78 -2.54
CA SER A 82 -8.85 4.61 -2.55
C SER A 82 -8.51 3.64 -1.42
N ARG A 83 -7.22 3.38 -1.16
CA ARG A 83 -6.79 2.48 -0.07
C ARG A 83 -7.28 2.93 1.30
N TYR A 84 -7.19 4.22 1.60
CA TYR A 84 -7.52 4.75 2.94
C TYR A 84 -9.00 5.05 3.12
N THR A 85 -9.74 5.35 2.04
CA THR A 85 -11.18 5.64 2.07
C THR A 85 -12.06 4.42 1.80
N ALA A 86 -11.47 3.29 1.39
CA ALA A 86 -12.21 2.05 1.13
C ALA A 86 -13.05 1.63 2.34
N ALA A 87 -14.27 1.19 2.08
CA ALA A 87 -15.09 0.56 3.08
C ALA A 87 -14.53 -0.83 3.44
N SER A 88 -14.74 -1.26 4.69
CA SER A 88 -14.40 -2.60 5.10
C SER A 88 -15.23 -3.63 4.33
N ALA A 89 -14.57 -4.56 3.64
CA ALA A 89 -15.22 -5.61 2.86
C ALA A 89 -15.86 -6.69 3.74
N VAL A 90 -15.25 -6.96 4.90
CA VAL A 90 -15.74 -7.93 5.88
C VAL A 90 -15.32 -7.54 7.29
N THR A 91 -16.13 -7.93 8.28
CA THR A 91 -15.77 -7.78 9.69
C THR A 91 -15.61 -9.18 10.30
N LEU A 92 -14.44 -9.44 10.88
CA LEU A 92 -14.11 -10.69 11.55
C LEU A 92 -14.03 -10.46 13.07
N SER A 93 -14.53 -11.40 13.84
CA SER A 93 -14.60 -11.32 15.31
C SER A 93 -13.65 -12.32 15.97
N PHE A 94 -12.79 -11.83 16.84
CA PHE A 94 -11.90 -12.68 17.64
C PHE A 94 -12.70 -13.62 18.57
N ASN A 95 -13.72 -13.10 19.26
CA ASN A 95 -14.55 -13.89 20.17
C ASN A 95 -15.35 -14.99 19.48
N SER A 96 -15.63 -14.83 18.18
CA SER A 96 -16.30 -15.85 17.37
C SER A 96 -15.35 -16.87 16.75
N HIS A 97 -14.07 -16.82 17.12
CA HIS A 97 -13.00 -17.68 16.59
C HIS A 97 -12.83 -17.57 15.07
N GLU A 98 -13.13 -16.40 14.50
CA GLU A 98 -12.97 -16.13 13.07
C GLU A 98 -11.55 -15.67 12.72
N ILE A 99 -10.77 -15.36 13.74
CA ILE A 99 -9.36 -14.98 13.66
C ILE A 99 -8.56 -16.04 14.39
N GLY A 100 -7.46 -16.46 13.81
CA GLY A 100 -6.58 -17.48 14.39
C GLY A 100 -6.05 -17.07 15.77
N ALA A 101 -5.92 -18.02 16.67
CA ALA A 101 -5.52 -17.80 18.06
C ALA A 101 -4.06 -17.32 18.22
N GLN A 102 -3.24 -17.40 17.17
CA GLN A 102 -1.80 -17.09 17.20
C GLN A 102 -1.47 -15.65 16.85
N VAL A 103 -2.47 -14.78 16.74
CA VAL A 103 -2.23 -13.37 16.40
C VAL A 103 -1.54 -12.66 17.56
N GLN A 104 -0.37 -12.10 17.30
CA GLN A 104 0.43 -11.36 18.25
C GLN A 104 0.51 -9.89 17.88
N PRO A 105 -0.33 -9.03 18.49
CA PRO A 105 -0.15 -7.59 18.34
C PRO A 105 1.21 -7.18 18.91
N ARG A 106 1.98 -6.43 18.13
CA ARG A 106 3.27 -5.87 18.55
C ARG A 106 3.17 -4.36 18.58
N TYR A 107 3.61 -3.78 19.66
CA TYR A 107 3.87 -2.36 19.69
C TYR A 107 5.26 -2.13 19.09
N ASP A 108 5.30 -1.60 17.88
CA ASP A 108 6.52 -1.56 17.09
C ASP A 108 6.93 -0.13 16.76
N SER A 109 8.16 0.19 17.10
CA SER A 109 8.83 1.45 16.74
C SER A 109 9.70 1.34 15.47
N GLN A 110 9.87 0.14 14.90
CA GLN A 110 10.75 -0.04 13.72
C GLN A 110 10.24 0.68 12.47
N GLY A 111 8.93 0.89 12.37
CA GLY A 111 8.32 1.68 11.30
C GLY A 111 8.14 3.16 11.63
N LEU A 112 8.71 3.64 12.74
CA LEU A 112 8.62 5.04 13.12
C LEU A 112 9.37 5.90 12.08
N THR A 113 8.71 6.92 11.58
CA THR A 113 9.29 7.90 10.67
C THR A 113 8.67 9.25 10.99
N ASN A 114 9.45 10.14 11.58
CA ASN A 114 8.97 11.45 12.04
C ASN A 114 9.73 12.63 11.44
N ASP A 115 10.68 12.34 10.53
CA ASP A 115 11.47 13.31 9.79
C ASP A 115 11.70 12.78 8.37
N VAL A 116 11.07 13.38 7.37
CA VAL A 116 11.09 12.91 5.99
C VAL A 116 11.61 14.00 5.07
N THR A 117 12.62 13.67 4.27
CA THR A 117 13.09 14.49 3.17
C THR A 117 12.51 13.98 1.86
N GLY A 118 11.65 14.77 1.24
CA GLY A 118 11.11 14.53 -0.10
C GLY A 118 11.97 15.18 -1.17
N THR A 119 12.65 14.39 -2.00
CA THR A 119 13.43 14.89 -3.12
C THR A 119 12.60 14.86 -4.39
N TYR A 120 12.55 15.96 -5.13
CA TYR A 120 11.86 16.10 -6.41
C TYR A 120 12.78 16.72 -7.46
N ILE A 121 12.34 16.73 -8.73
CA ILE A 121 13.15 17.34 -9.79
C ILE A 121 13.15 18.87 -9.62
N GLY A 122 14.25 19.39 -9.11
CA GLY A 122 14.44 20.83 -8.86
C GLY A 122 14.74 21.18 -7.41
N GLY A 123 14.66 20.22 -6.47
CA GLY A 123 14.99 20.49 -5.07
C GLY A 123 14.58 19.40 -4.10
N GLU A 124 14.55 19.79 -2.85
CA GLU A 124 14.10 18.96 -1.75
C GLU A 124 13.19 19.73 -0.80
N VAL A 125 12.32 19.02 -0.10
CA VAL A 125 11.49 19.53 0.99
C VAL A 125 11.69 18.65 2.21
N ARG A 126 11.48 19.21 3.39
CA ARG A 126 11.56 18.44 4.64
C ARG A 126 10.31 18.66 5.46
N GLU A 127 9.68 17.56 5.84
CA GLU A 127 8.53 17.52 6.73
C GLU A 127 8.88 16.73 8.00
N PHE A 128 8.51 17.23 9.17
CA PHE A 128 8.84 16.58 10.43
C PHE A 128 7.80 16.85 11.52
N ASN A 129 7.77 15.99 12.54
CA ASN A 129 6.95 16.19 13.74
C ASN A 129 7.85 16.35 14.96
N GLN A 130 7.95 17.57 15.48
CA GLN A 130 8.85 17.86 16.61
C GLN A 130 8.52 17.13 17.88
N ALA A 131 7.22 16.96 18.21
CA ALA A 131 6.80 16.25 19.41
C ALA A 131 7.24 14.77 19.38
N SER A 132 7.08 14.12 18.23
CA SER A 132 7.54 12.74 18.04
C SER A 132 9.08 12.64 18.08
N ILE A 133 9.78 13.63 17.54
CA ILE A 133 11.26 13.68 17.63
C ILE A 133 11.72 13.81 19.08
N ASP A 134 11.05 14.63 19.87
CA ASP A 134 11.37 14.83 21.29
C ASP A 134 11.13 13.56 22.12
N ASP A 135 10.10 12.79 21.78
CA ASP A 135 9.74 11.56 22.49
C ASP A 135 10.57 10.33 22.05
N TYR A 136 10.89 10.21 20.75
CA TYR A 136 11.45 8.97 20.18
C TYR A 136 12.78 9.17 19.46
N GLY A 137 13.29 10.38 19.34
CA GLY A 137 14.43 10.73 18.52
C GLY A 137 14.05 10.96 17.05
N PRO A 138 14.99 11.38 16.18
CA PRO A 138 14.75 11.70 14.78
C PRO A 138 15.07 10.52 13.84
N PRO A 139 14.25 9.47 13.71
CA PRO A 139 14.42 8.51 12.63
C PRO A 139 14.09 9.17 11.30
N GLN A 140 15.14 9.40 10.50
CA GLN A 140 15.07 10.09 9.22
C GLN A 140 14.87 9.10 8.07
N THR A 141 14.04 9.51 7.11
CA THR A 141 13.83 8.81 5.85
C THR A 141 13.85 9.80 4.69
N SER A 142 14.31 9.34 3.53
CA SER A 142 14.23 10.11 2.28
C SER A 142 13.40 9.38 1.24
N VAL A 143 12.60 10.13 0.48
CA VAL A 143 11.78 9.61 -0.62
C VAL A 143 12.05 10.42 -1.87
N GLU A 144 12.40 9.73 -2.96
CA GLU A 144 12.61 10.35 -4.26
C GLU A 144 11.34 10.27 -5.10
N MET A 145 10.87 11.41 -5.58
CA MET A 145 9.63 11.53 -6.33
C MET A 145 9.87 11.96 -7.77
N ALA A 146 9.17 11.33 -8.69
CA ALA A 146 9.14 11.70 -10.09
C ALA A 146 8.15 12.86 -10.34
N SER A 147 8.37 13.98 -9.67
CA SER A 147 7.58 15.21 -9.80
C SER A 147 8.48 16.43 -9.94
N THR A 148 7.99 17.48 -10.59
CA THR A 148 8.63 18.82 -10.61
C THR A 148 8.01 19.76 -9.58
N SER A 149 6.98 19.31 -8.85
CA SER A 149 6.25 20.15 -7.89
C SER A 149 6.73 19.92 -6.47
N ALA A 150 7.14 21.01 -5.82
CA ALA A 150 7.43 21.02 -4.39
C ALA A 150 6.18 20.66 -3.55
N ASP A 151 4.99 21.08 -3.99
CA ASP A 151 3.75 20.80 -3.26
C ASP A 151 3.45 19.30 -3.21
N VAL A 152 3.72 18.57 -4.29
CA VAL A 152 3.60 17.09 -4.33
C VAL A 152 4.58 16.45 -3.35
N ALA A 153 5.83 16.90 -3.35
CA ALA A 153 6.84 16.38 -2.43
C ALA A 153 6.49 16.69 -0.96
N THR A 154 6.01 17.91 -0.67
CA THR A 154 5.55 18.31 0.66
C THR A 154 4.35 17.48 1.12
N ALA A 155 3.36 17.29 0.26
CA ALA A 155 2.17 16.49 0.58
C ALA A 155 2.54 15.04 0.89
N ALA A 156 3.39 14.41 0.09
CA ALA A 156 3.81 13.03 0.29
C ALA A 156 4.69 12.87 1.55
N ALA A 157 5.68 13.74 1.75
CA ALA A 157 6.50 13.72 2.96
C ALA A 157 5.67 13.97 4.23
N GLY A 158 4.79 14.97 4.21
CA GLY A 158 3.88 15.28 5.32
C GLY A 158 2.91 14.15 5.63
N TRP A 159 2.39 13.47 4.60
CA TRP A 159 1.57 12.27 4.80
C TRP A 159 2.36 11.15 5.48
N MET A 160 3.58 10.85 5.04
CA MET A 160 4.43 9.83 5.67
C MET A 160 4.68 10.15 7.14
N VAL A 161 5.06 11.39 7.45
CA VAL A 161 5.23 11.82 8.84
C VAL A 161 3.93 11.63 9.62
N ASN A 162 2.78 12.05 9.10
CA ASN A 162 1.51 11.93 9.81
C ASN A 162 1.10 10.49 10.09
N VAL A 163 1.39 9.56 9.18
CA VAL A 163 1.05 8.14 9.32
C VAL A 163 2.02 7.42 10.24
N TYR A 164 3.31 7.74 10.20
CA TYR A 164 4.36 6.95 10.83
C TYR A 164 5.06 7.64 12.02
N LYS A 165 4.65 8.84 12.41
CA LYS A 165 5.27 9.62 13.50
C LYS A 165 5.13 8.98 14.89
N ASP A 166 4.14 8.13 15.10
CA ASP A 166 3.86 7.50 16.39
C ASP A 166 4.02 5.98 16.28
N PRO A 167 4.59 5.33 17.30
CA PRO A 167 4.57 3.86 17.38
C PRO A 167 3.13 3.37 17.39
N LYS A 168 2.83 2.38 16.56
CA LYS A 168 1.48 1.81 16.45
C LYS A 168 1.49 0.33 16.79
N THR A 169 0.36 -0.15 17.33
CA THR A 169 0.11 -1.58 17.39
C THR A 169 0.00 -2.11 15.97
N ARG A 170 0.89 -3.01 15.61
CA ARG A 170 0.92 -3.70 14.33
C ARG A 170 0.62 -5.17 14.53
N ILE A 171 -0.04 -5.76 13.56
CA ILE A 171 -0.25 -7.20 13.47
C ILE A 171 0.53 -7.65 12.23
N PRO A 172 1.72 -8.26 12.41
CA PRO A 172 2.59 -8.63 11.28
C PRO A 172 1.97 -9.67 10.36
N ALA A 173 1.12 -10.52 10.93
CA ALA A 173 0.33 -11.49 10.18
C ALA A 173 -0.98 -11.74 10.93
N LEU A 174 -2.09 -11.69 10.20
CA LEU A 174 -3.41 -12.00 10.71
C LEU A 174 -3.92 -13.23 9.98
N GLU A 175 -3.89 -14.37 10.67
CA GLU A 175 -4.46 -15.62 10.18
C GLU A 175 -5.96 -15.58 10.39
N VAL A 176 -6.72 -15.78 9.33
CA VAL A 176 -8.16 -16.07 9.41
C VAL A 176 -8.30 -17.53 9.81
N ALA A 177 -9.24 -17.81 10.70
CA ALA A 177 -9.57 -19.19 11.09
C ALA A 177 -9.86 -20.03 9.83
N ASP A 178 -9.79 -21.34 10.00
CA ASP A 178 -10.08 -22.25 8.91
C ASP A 178 -11.40 -21.86 8.21
N LEU A 179 -11.31 -21.55 6.93
CA LEU A 179 -12.45 -21.05 6.14
C LEU A 179 -13.62 -22.04 6.15
N THR A 180 -13.37 -23.35 6.38
CA THR A 180 -14.42 -24.36 6.50
C THR A 180 -15.30 -24.18 7.74
N GLN A 181 -14.86 -23.38 8.72
CA GLN A 181 -15.57 -23.08 9.96
C GLN A 181 -16.34 -21.76 9.91
N LEU A 182 -16.12 -20.95 8.87
CA LEU A 182 -16.78 -19.65 8.70
C LEU A 182 -18.15 -19.81 8.01
N ASP A 183 -19.03 -18.83 8.25
CA ASP A 183 -20.25 -18.69 7.44
C ASP A 183 -19.92 -18.49 5.96
N SER A 184 -20.73 -19.04 5.07
CA SER A 184 -20.48 -19.01 3.62
C SER A 184 -20.32 -17.58 3.05
N SER A 185 -21.04 -16.60 3.59
CA SER A 185 -20.91 -15.20 3.19
C SER A 185 -19.55 -14.61 3.58
N LYS A 186 -19.04 -14.98 4.75
CA LYS A 186 -17.70 -14.56 5.20
C LYS A 186 -16.59 -15.26 4.42
N VAL A 187 -16.76 -16.55 4.13
CA VAL A 187 -15.83 -17.29 3.25
C VAL A 187 -15.66 -16.57 1.92
N GLN A 188 -16.78 -16.25 1.25
CA GLN A 188 -16.73 -15.55 -0.03
C GLN A 188 -16.07 -14.17 0.09
N ALA A 189 -16.39 -13.42 1.14
CA ALA A 189 -15.79 -12.10 1.37
C ALA A 189 -14.27 -12.19 1.65
N VAL A 190 -13.83 -13.17 2.45
CA VAL A 190 -12.40 -13.40 2.73
C VAL A 190 -11.63 -13.84 1.48
N LEU A 191 -12.23 -14.72 0.67
CA LEU A 191 -11.63 -15.18 -0.58
C LEU A 191 -11.54 -14.06 -1.64
N ALA A 192 -12.43 -13.06 -1.56
CA ALA A 192 -12.41 -11.89 -2.44
C ALA A 192 -11.44 -10.79 -1.99
N LEU A 193 -10.86 -10.89 -0.77
CA LEU A 193 -9.85 -9.91 -0.33
C LEU A 193 -8.58 -10.05 -1.16
N ASP A 194 -8.15 -8.95 -1.72
CA ASP A 194 -6.93 -8.81 -2.49
C ASP A 194 -6.03 -7.72 -1.89
N VAL A 195 -4.83 -7.54 -2.41
CA VAL A 195 -3.93 -6.45 -2.02
C VAL A 195 -4.66 -5.12 -2.13
N GLY A 196 -4.52 -4.26 -1.11
CA GLY A 196 -5.22 -2.99 -1.01
C GLY A 196 -6.66 -3.09 -0.48
N SER A 197 -7.25 -4.28 -0.37
CA SER A 197 -8.56 -4.46 0.27
C SER A 197 -8.49 -4.11 1.76
N LYS A 198 -9.59 -3.56 2.28
CA LYS A 198 -9.73 -3.23 3.70
C LYS A 198 -10.73 -4.17 4.37
N PHE A 199 -10.39 -4.66 5.55
CA PHE A 199 -11.31 -5.39 6.41
C PHE A 199 -11.16 -4.98 7.88
N SER A 200 -12.18 -5.21 8.68
CA SER A 200 -12.19 -4.85 10.09
C SER A 200 -12.14 -6.09 10.97
N THR A 201 -11.48 -5.97 12.12
CA THR A 201 -11.46 -7.00 13.15
C THR A 201 -12.00 -6.43 14.44
N THR A 202 -12.78 -7.21 15.18
CA THR A 202 -13.50 -6.75 16.37
C THR A 202 -13.37 -7.76 17.53
N ASN A 203 -13.81 -7.30 18.70
CA ASN A 203 -13.88 -8.14 19.92
C ASN A 203 -12.53 -8.76 20.31
N TRP A 204 -11.47 -8.00 20.18
CA TRP A 204 -10.14 -8.38 20.62
C TRP A 204 -10.13 -8.59 22.15
N PRO A 205 -9.26 -9.48 22.67
CA PRO A 205 -9.05 -9.60 24.12
C PRO A 205 -8.61 -8.27 24.72
N THR A 206 -8.97 -8.03 25.99
CA THR A 206 -8.63 -6.79 26.70
C THR A 206 -7.11 -6.51 26.75
N GLN A 207 -6.29 -7.54 26.63
CA GLN A 207 -4.82 -7.45 26.57
C GLN A 207 -4.30 -6.86 25.25
N ALA A 208 -5.12 -6.86 24.20
CA ALA A 208 -4.70 -6.35 22.89
C ALA A 208 -4.68 -4.81 22.81
N ALA A 209 -5.15 -4.10 23.84
CA ALA A 209 -5.26 -2.63 23.91
C ALA A 209 -6.09 -1.99 22.77
N VAL A 210 -6.75 -2.80 21.96
CA VAL A 210 -7.63 -2.37 20.85
C VAL A 210 -8.91 -3.18 20.89
N SER A 211 -10.05 -2.55 20.64
CA SER A 211 -11.36 -3.25 20.54
C SER A 211 -11.73 -3.55 19.09
N THR A 212 -11.30 -2.71 18.20
CA THR A 212 -11.49 -2.82 16.74
C THR A 212 -10.22 -2.38 16.06
N LEU A 213 -9.83 -3.08 15.00
CA LEU A 213 -8.71 -2.74 14.17
C LEU A 213 -9.12 -2.87 12.70
N ASP A 214 -8.88 -1.82 11.93
CA ASP A 214 -8.98 -1.83 10.48
C ASP A 214 -7.63 -2.25 9.91
N VAL A 215 -7.67 -3.23 9.01
CA VAL A 215 -6.51 -3.82 8.35
C VAL A 215 -6.61 -3.57 6.85
N ILE A 216 -5.52 -3.13 6.26
CA ILE A 216 -5.35 -3.07 4.81
C ILE A 216 -4.44 -4.24 4.43
N VAL A 217 -4.86 -5.02 3.46
CA VAL A 217 -4.10 -6.18 2.96
C VAL A 217 -2.90 -5.69 2.16
N GLU A 218 -1.70 -5.98 2.63
CA GLU A 218 -0.44 -5.71 1.90
C GLU A 218 0.00 -6.94 1.09
N GLY A 219 -0.45 -8.12 1.50
CA GLY A 219 -0.22 -9.40 0.86
C GLY A 219 -0.93 -10.51 1.62
N TYR A 220 -0.92 -11.71 1.08
CA TYR A 220 -1.48 -12.86 1.77
C TYR A 220 -0.77 -14.16 1.40
N THR A 221 -0.90 -15.14 2.29
CA THR A 221 -0.49 -16.52 2.06
C THR A 221 -1.70 -17.41 2.21
N GLU A 222 -1.90 -18.33 1.30
CA GLU A 222 -2.99 -19.28 1.32
C GLU A 222 -2.45 -20.70 1.46
N THR A 223 -3.00 -21.44 2.42
CA THR A 223 -2.63 -22.84 2.68
C THR A 223 -3.87 -23.72 2.57
N ILE A 224 -3.88 -24.61 1.60
CA ILE A 224 -4.98 -25.55 1.35
C ILE A 224 -4.48 -26.96 1.59
N THR A 225 -5.17 -27.68 2.45
CA THR A 225 -4.96 -29.12 2.71
C THR A 225 -6.26 -29.89 2.46
N LEU A 226 -6.25 -31.20 2.65
CA LEU A 226 -7.47 -32.01 2.55
C LEU A 226 -8.52 -31.68 3.62
N GLU A 227 -8.09 -31.11 4.76
CA GLU A 227 -8.93 -30.92 5.94
C GLU A 227 -9.07 -29.44 6.34
N SER A 228 -8.28 -28.55 5.76
CA SER A 228 -8.27 -27.12 6.14
C SER A 228 -7.96 -26.22 4.97
N HIS A 229 -8.51 -25.01 5.04
CA HIS A 229 -8.22 -23.92 4.11
C HIS A 229 -8.01 -22.65 4.92
N VAL A 230 -6.77 -22.20 5.01
CA VAL A 230 -6.36 -21.05 5.85
C VAL A 230 -5.77 -19.95 4.96
N ARG A 231 -6.15 -18.71 5.23
CA ARG A 231 -5.57 -17.53 4.60
C ARG A 231 -4.99 -16.62 5.68
N ALA A 232 -3.73 -16.25 5.53
CA ALA A 232 -3.04 -15.31 6.41
C ALA A 232 -2.72 -14.03 5.64
N PHE A 233 -3.10 -12.88 6.18
CA PHE A 233 -2.87 -11.56 5.64
C PHE A 233 -1.72 -10.87 6.37
N ASN A 234 -0.90 -10.12 5.63
CA ASN A 234 0.18 -9.27 6.11
C ASN A 234 0.02 -7.85 5.59
#